data_3fb69011450f73232ae84fed450e0bcc
#
_entry.id   3fb69011450f73232ae84fed450e0bcc
#
_cell.length_a   1.000
_cell.length_b   1.000
_cell.length_c   1.000
_cell.angle_alpha   90.00
_cell.angle_beta   90.00
_cell.angle_gamma   90.00
#
_symmetry.space_group_name_H-M   'P 1'
#
loop_
_entity.id
_entity.type
_entity.pdbx_description
1 polymer ?
#
loop_
_entity_poly.entity_id
_entity_poly.type
_entity_poly.pdbx_seq_one_letter_code
_entity_poly.pdbx_strand_id
1 'polypeptide(L)'
;EMTQVTAPIPWIAGLPSSVTDWLFLLYSFGVGVMLLRYLLAYLRLRCCLRLGHPAPLEVQRTVHEIGKRYALRVCRVVVLPGLSSPLVFGVLRPVMVLPEGTVDEAMLLHELLHIKYWDALQNSVWCICRALHWCNPLVLLAIDRAELDMESLCDQRVLERLEGEARRAYGYTLLAMADGCYSCIPGTTSMADGSRNIGRRIEVIARFRRYPRGMALVVACMMVLLLGGTVLGTGSQGYKGSHRKA
;
A
#
# COMPACT_ATOMS: atom_id res chain seq x y z
N GLU A 1 -63.35 12.36 -25.18
CA GLU A 1 -62.62 11.44 -24.28
C GLU A 1 -61.20 11.94 -24.07
N MET A 2 -61.00 12.68 -22.96
CA MET A 2 -59.66 13.20 -22.61
C MET A 2 -58.90 12.11 -21.89
N THR A 3 -57.94 11.49 -22.56
CA THR A 3 -56.98 10.60 -21.95
C THR A 3 -56.05 11.41 -21.07
N GLN A 4 -56.26 11.36 -19.75
CA GLN A 4 -55.35 11.92 -18.77
C GLN A 4 -54.02 11.13 -18.83
N VAL A 5 -53.01 11.71 -19.44
CA VAL A 5 -51.64 11.23 -19.36
C VAL A 5 -51.17 11.58 -17.93
N THR A 6 -51.27 10.64 -17.02
CA THR A 6 -50.70 10.77 -15.67
C THR A 6 -49.17 10.84 -15.83
N ALA A 7 -48.62 12.03 -15.56
CA ALA A 7 -47.19 12.18 -15.51
C ALA A 7 -46.55 11.16 -14.53
N PRO A 8 -45.48 10.44 -14.90
CA PRO A 8 -44.87 9.45 -14.01
C PRO A 8 -44.38 10.16 -12.73
N ILE A 9 -44.70 9.55 -11.62
CA ILE A 9 -44.35 10.05 -10.29
C ILE A 9 -42.81 10.17 -10.23
N PRO A 10 -42.23 11.35 -9.95
CA PRO A 10 -40.80 11.65 -10.17
C PRO A 10 -39.82 10.73 -9.41
N TRP A 11 -40.24 10.08 -8.34
CA TRP A 11 -39.41 9.12 -7.60
C TRP A 11 -39.38 7.71 -8.19
N ILE A 12 -40.30 7.38 -9.11
CA ILE A 12 -40.29 6.10 -9.86
C ILE A 12 -39.37 6.17 -11.07
N ALA A 13 -39.11 7.36 -11.59
CA ALA A 13 -38.21 7.58 -12.73
C ALA A 13 -36.73 7.27 -12.41
N GLY A 14 -36.36 7.07 -11.13
CA GLY A 14 -35.01 6.73 -10.69
C GLY A 14 -34.78 5.23 -10.39
N LEU A 15 -35.80 4.37 -10.59
CA LEU A 15 -35.61 2.93 -10.40
C LEU A 15 -34.85 2.31 -11.57
N PRO A 16 -33.92 1.35 -11.31
CA PRO A 16 -33.18 0.68 -12.36
C PRO A 16 -34.14 -0.08 -13.27
N SER A 17 -34.15 0.29 -14.55
CA SER A 17 -35.05 -0.25 -15.56
C SER A 17 -34.40 -1.32 -16.42
N SER A 18 -33.06 -1.39 -16.41
CA SER A 18 -32.30 -2.34 -17.21
C SER A 18 -31.40 -3.24 -16.34
N VAL A 19 -30.99 -4.38 -16.88
CA VAL A 19 -30.02 -5.27 -16.26
C VAL A 19 -28.70 -4.53 -15.99
N THR A 20 -28.32 -3.61 -16.87
CA THR A 20 -27.11 -2.80 -16.76
C THR A 20 -27.16 -1.90 -15.53
N ASP A 21 -28.33 -1.30 -15.22
CA ASP A 21 -28.52 -0.46 -14.06
C ASP A 21 -28.34 -1.25 -12.74
N TRP A 22 -28.90 -2.46 -12.70
CA TRP A 22 -28.72 -3.37 -11.58
C TRP A 22 -27.28 -3.81 -11.36
N LEU A 23 -26.56 -4.13 -12.46
CA LEU A 23 -25.14 -4.47 -12.39
C LEU A 23 -24.30 -3.29 -11.92
N PHE A 24 -24.61 -2.06 -12.38
CA PHE A 24 -23.94 -0.84 -11.91
C PHE A 24 -24.19 -0.57 -10.44
N LEU A 25 -25.41 -0.75 -9.96
CA LEU A 25 -25.76 -0.60 -8.55
C LEU A 25 -25.02 -1.64 -7.68
N LEU A 26 -25.00 -2.90 -8.09
CA LEU A 26 -24.27 -3.97 -7.40
C LEU A 26 -22.78 -3.67 -7.33
N TYR A 27 -22.18 -3.23 -8.44
CA TYR A 27 -20.78 -2.84 -8.48
C TYR A 27 -20.51 -1.65 -7.54
N SER A 28 -21.33 -0.61 -7.61
CA SER A 28 -21.18 0.59 -6.78
C SER A 28 -21.38 0.27 -5.29
N PHE A 29 -22.29 -0.60 -4.95
CA PHE A 29 -22.50 -1.09 -3.59
C PHE A 29 -21.26 -1.83 -3.09
N GLY A 30 -20.66 -2.73 -3.89
CA GLY A 30 -19.41 -3.43 -3.54
C GLY A 30 -18.24 -2.47 -3.30
N VAL A 31 -18.07 -1.45 -4.16
CA VAL A 31 -17.08 -0.39 -3.95
C VAL A 31 -17.33 0.35 -2.63
N GLY A 32 -18.58 0.74 -2.36
CA GLY A 32 -18.98 1.42 -1.12
C GLY A 32 -18.65 0.60 0.13
N VAL A 33 -18.95 -0.69 0.12
CA VAL A 33 -18.64 -1.62 1.22
C VAL A 33 -17.14 -1.71 1.45
N MET A 34 -16.34 -1.82 0.39
CA MET A 34 -14.88 -1.88 0.50
C MET A 34 -14.28 -0.59 1.05
N LEU A 35 -14.70 0.57 0.54
CA LEU A 35 -14.25 1.86 1.04
C LEU A 35 -14.64 2.07 2.51
N LEU A 36 -15.87 1.67 2.89
CA LEU A 36 -16.32 1.73 4.28
C LEU A 36 -15.45 0.84 5.18
N ARG A 37 -15.13 -0.37 4.76
CA ARG A 37 -14.20 -1.26 5.50
C ARG A 37 -12.85 -0.61 5.73
N TYR A 38 -12.24 0.00 4.70
CA TYR A 38 -10.96 0.68 4.84
C TYR A 38 -11.05 1.90 5.75
N LEU A 39 -12.12 2.69 5.64
CA LEU A 39 -12.38 3.81 6.53
C LEU A 39 -12.52 3.36 7.98
N LEU A 40 -13.31 2.33 8.24
CA LEU A 40 -13.49 1.79 9.60
C LEU A 40 -12.17 1.23 10.16
N ALA A 41 -11.38 0.54 9.35
CA ALA A 41 -10.05 0.04 9.73
C ALA A 41 -9.11 1.21 10.10
N TYR A 42 -9.07 2.24 9.27
CA TYR A 42 -8.29 3.45 9.52
C TYR A 42 -8.73 4.15 10.82
N LEU A 43 -10.04 4.33 11.02
CA LEU A 43 -10.58 4.97 12.23
C LEU A 43 -10.30 4.14 13.49
N ARG A 44 -10.41 2.81 13.41
CA ARG A 44 -10.07 1.91 14.52
C ARG A 44 -8.61 2.05 14.91
N LEU A 45 -7.69 1.97 13.94
CA LEU A 45 -6.27 2.15 14.21
C LEU A 45 -5.97 3.54 14.79
N ARG A 46 -6.57 4.59 14.24
CA ARG A 46 -6.46 5.95 14.77
C ARG A 46 -6.99 6.07 16.21
N CYS A 47 -8.03 5.33 16.55
CA CYS A 47 -8.57 5.28 17.90
C CYS A 47 -7.62 4.54 18.85
N CYS A 48 -7.08 3.38 18.41
CA CYS A 48 -6.09 2.62 19.17
C CYS A 48 -4.82 3.45 19.46
N LEU A 49 -4.37 4.26 18.50
CA LEU A 49 -3.22 5.15 18.70
C LEU A 49 -3.41 6.19 19.80
N ARG A 50 -4.65 6.52 20.19
CA ARG A 50 -4.92 7.42 21.34
C ARG A 50 -4.66 6.73 22.68
N LEU A 51 -4.65 5.39 22.71
CA LEU A 51 -4.33 4.58 23.88
C LEU A 51 -2.84 4.31 24.00
N GLY A 52 -2.06 4.60 22.95
CA GLY A 52 -0.61 4.43 22.93
C GLY A 52 0.09 5.47 23.80
N HIS A 53 1.22 5.08 24.37
CA HIS A 53 2.08 5.91 25.19
C HIS A 53 3.25 6.46 24.38
N PRO A 54 3.78 7.66 24.69
CA PRO A 54 5.02 8.12 24.06
C PRO A 54 6.13 7.11 24.33
N ALA A 55 6.95 6.81 23.32
CA ALA A 55 8.07 5.90 23.46
C ALA A 55 9.07 6.39 24.52
N PRO A 56 9.81 5.50 25.22
CA PRO A 56 10.89 5.87 26.15
C PRO A 56 11.89 6.82 25.49
N LEU A 57 12.49 7.71 26.28
CA LEU A 57 13.45 8.69 25.77
C LEU A 57 14.64 8.06 25.04
N GLU A 58 15.08 6.89 25.48
CA GLU A 58 16.16 6.14 24.84
C GLU A 58 15.80 5.76 23.40
N VAL A 59 14.59 5.20 23.21
CA VAL A 59 14.10 4.82 21.87
C VAL A 59 13.96 6.06 20.98
N GLN A 60 13.45 7.15 21.52
CA GLN A 60 13.35 8.41 20.77
C GLN A 60 14.73 8.95 20.36
N ARG A 61 15.74 8.83 21.23
CA ARG A 61 17.14 9.21 20.93
C ARG A 61 17.70 8.32 19.81
N THR A 62 17.53 7.00 19.92
CA THR A 62 17.97 6.04 18.88
C THR A 62 17.35 6.37 17.53
N VAL A 63 16.04 6.59 17.46
CA VAL A 63 15.36 7.00 16.24
C VAL A 63 15.91 8.31 15.66
N HIS A 64 16.24 9.27 16.55
CA HIS A 64 16.83 10.54 16.13
C HIS A 64 18.26 10.38 15.60
N GLU A 65 19.06 9.52 16.22
CA GLU A 65 20.43 9.20 15.79
C GLU A 65 20.44 8.48 14.43
N ILE A 66 19.55 7.50 14.23
CA ILE A 66 19.35 6.83 12.95
C ILE A 66 18.94 7.85 11.88
N GLY A 67 17.98 8.73 12.23
CA GLY A 67 17.54 9.80 11.33
C GLY A 67 18.68 10.71 10.90
N LYS A 68 19.57 11.12 11.82
CA LYS A 68 20.76 11.90 11.51
C LYS A 68 21.79 11.11 10.68
N ARG A 69 22.09 9.86 11.09
CA ARG A 69 23.07 9.00 10.41
C ARG A 69 22.76 8.76 8.95
N TYR A 70 21.48 8.57 8.63
CA TYR A 70 21.03 8.22 7.27
C TYR A 70 20.29 9.34 6.54
N ALA A 71 20.27 10.56 7.09
CA ALA A 71 19.55 11.72 6.55
C ALA A 71 18.06 11.40 6.27
N LEU A 72 17.39 10.83 7.29
CA LEU A 72 15.98 10.44 7.23
C LEU A 72 15.14 11.44 8.06
N ARG A 73 13.90 11.61 7.64
CA ARG A 73 12.93 12.42 8.41
C ARG A 73 12.49 11.64 9.65
N VAL A 74 12.69 12.23 10.80
CA VAL A 74 12.22 11.68 12.08
C VAL A 74 10.75 12.02 12.28
N CYS A 75 10.01 11.09 12.90
CA CYS A 75 8.59 11.23 13.20
C CYS A 75 8.33 11.02 14.69
N ARG A 76 7.09 11.27 15.12
CA ARG A 76 6.63 10.93 16.47
C ARG A 76 6.63 9.42 16.65
N VAL A 77 7.14 8.94 17.79
CA VAL A 77 7.18 7.51 18.14
C VAL A 77 6.23 7.25 19.31
N VAL A 78 5.38 6.25 19.13
CA VAL A 78 4.36 5.83 20.12
C VAL A 78 4.49 4.34 20.34
N VAL A 79 4.38 3.88 21.56
CA VAL A 79 4.30 2.46 21.92
C VAL A 79 2.83 2.08 22.09
N LEU A 80 2.41 1.01 21.45
CA LEU A 80 1.05 0.50 21.54
C LEU A 80 1.06 -0.94 22.08
N PRO A 81 0.45 -1.19 23.26
CA PRO A 81 0.32 -2.52 23.81
C PRO A 81 -0.44 -3.47 22.85
N GLY A 82 0.01 -4.72 22.79
CA GLY A 82 -0.63 -5.74 21.95
C GLY A 82 -0.33 -5.64 20.45
N LEU A 83 0.56 -4.73 20.04
CA LEU A 83 1.11 -4.70 18.69
C LEU A 83 2.18 -5.77 18.54
N SER A 84 2.16 -6.52 17.44
CA SER A 84 3.11 -7.61 17.21
C SER A 84 4.37 -7.18 16.46
N SER A 85 4.28 -6.16 15.63
CA SER A 85 5.40 -5.65 14.83
C SER A 85 5.33 -4.13 14.70
N PRO A 86 6.47 -3.43 14.55
CA PRO A 86 6.51 -2.02 14.24
C PRO A 86 5.68 -1.70 13.00
N LEU A 87 5.16 -0.48 12.92
CA LEU A 87 4.47 0.02 11.73
C LEU A 87 4.52 1.54 11.66
N VAL A 88 4.34 2.09 10.47
CA VAL A 88 4.14 3.52 10.26
C VAL A 88 2.69 3.80 9.91
N PHE A 89 2.10 4.77 10.60
CA PHE A 89 0.73 5.23 10.36
C PHE A 89 0.70 6.70 9.97
N GLY A 90 -0.05 7.00 8.91
CA GLY A 90 -0.31 8.37 8.45
C GLY A 90 0.62 8.81 7.31
N VAL A 91 0.05 9.53 6.34
CA VAL A 91 0.74 9.98 5.12
C VAL A 91 1.44 11.31 5.32
N LEU A 92 0.70 12.35 5.75
CA LEU A 92 1.24 13.71 5.88
C LEU A 92 2.00 13.94 7.19
N ARG A 93 1.51 13.33 8.27
CA ARG A 93 2.10 13.38 9.60
C ARG A 93 2.33 11.95 10.09
N PRO A 94 3.38 11.28 9.60
CA PRO A 94 3.65 9.91 9.96
C PRO A 94 3.95 9.79 11.46
N VAL A 95 3.42 8.72 12.05
CA VAL A 95 3.68 8.29 13.42
C VAL A 95 4.22 6.88 13.34
N MET A 96 5.39 6.64 13.93
CA MET A 96 5.94 5.31 14.09
C MET A 96 5.32 4.68 15.34
N VAL A 97 4.76 3.51 15.18
CA VAL A 97 4.10 2.77 16.24
C VAL A 97 4.93 1.52 16.52
N LEU A 98 5.36 1.36 17.75
CA LEU A 98 6.21 0.27 18.18
C LEU A 98 5.43 -0.68 19.10
N PRO A 99 5.75 -1.98 19.10
CA PRO A 99 5.29 -2.92 20.11
C PRO A 99 5.94 -2.60 21.48
N GLU A 100 5.41 -3.21 22.52
CA GLU A 100 6.09 -3.22 23.83
C GLU A 100 7.35 -4.09 23.75
N GLY A 101 8.42 -3.64 24.44
CA GLY A 101 9.69 -4.35 24.51
C GLY A 101 10.82 -3.66 23.75
N THR A 102 11.88 -4.42 23.51
CA THR A 102 13.06 -3.94 22.78
C THR A 102 12.86 -4.07 21.27
N VAL A 103 13.08 -2.99 20.55
CA VAL A 103 13.04 -2.95 19.09
C VAL A 103 14.46 -2.75 18.57
N ASP A 104 14.86 -3.60 17.63
CA ASP A 104 16.17 -3.56 17.00
C ASP A 104 16.36 -2.26 16.18
N GLU A 105 17.59 -1.71 16.20
CA GLU A 105 17.97 -0.50 15.45
C GLU A 105 17.69 -0.68 13.93
N ALA A 106 17.92 -1.85 13.39
CA ALA A 106 17.67 -2.15 12.00
C ALA A 106 16.18 -2.12 11.63
N MET A 107 15.29 -2.52 12.56
CA MET A 107 13.84 -2.40 12.38
C MET A 107 13.39 -0.94 12.44
N LEU A 108 13.95 -0.14 13.32
CA LEU A 108 13.69 1.31 13.36
C LEU A 108 14.11 1.98 12.04
N LEU A 109 15.26 1.57 11.49
CA LEU A 109 15.71 2.02 10.17
C LEU A 109 14.73 1.63 9.06
N HIS A 110 14.20 0.40 9.10
CA HIS A 110 13.20 -0.09 8.15
C HIS A 110 11.95 0.80 8.16
N GLU A 111 11.40 1.08 9.33
CA GLU A 111 10.22 1.94 9.47
C GLU A 111 10.48 3.39 9.00
N LEU A 112 11.66 3.94 9.27
CA LEU A 112 12.04 5.27 8.78
C LEU A 112 12.18 5.32 7.26
N LEU A 113 12.55 4.21 6.61
CA LEU A 113 12.60 4.11 5.15
C LEU A 113 11.22 4.12 4.53
N HIS A 114 10.21 3.46 5.14
CA HIS A 114 8.82 3.58 4.71
C HIS A 114 8.32 5.04 4.69
N ILE A 115 8.74 5.84 5.70
CA ILE A 115 8.42 7.28 5.73
C ILE A 115 9.10 8.01 4.58
N LYS A 116 10.38 7.74 4.34
CA LYS A 116 11.17 8.39 3.27
C LYS A 116 10.59 8.16 1.89
N TYR A 117 10.11 6.95 1.63
CA TYR A 117 9.62 6.53 0.30
C TYR A 117 8.11 6.67 0.12
N TRP A 118 7.42 7.23 1.12
CA TRP A 118 5.98 7.47 1.08
C TRP A 118 5.15 6.21 0.91
N ASP A 119 5.61 5.09 1.45
CA ASP A 119 4.96 3.79 1.28
C ASP A 119 3.54 3.77 1.85
N ALA A 120 3.28 4.57 2.92
CA ALA A 120 1.92 4.77 3.45
C ALA A 120 0.96 5.42 2.43
N LEU A 121 1.45 6.34 1.58
CA LEU A 121 0.67 6.92 0.49
C LEU A 121 0.40 5.87 -0.58
N GLN A 122 1.43 5.14 -1.00
CA GLN A 122 1.31 4.09 -2.00
C GLN A 122 0.31 3.01 -1.56
N ASN A 123 0.37 2.59 -0.29
CA ASN A 123 -0.59 1.65 0.28
C ASN A 123 -2.03 2.20 0.27
N SER A 124 -2.21 3.51 0.54
CA SER A 124 -3.53 4.16 0.44
C SER A 124 -4.08 4.13 -0.99
N VAL A 125 -3.23 4.34 -1.99
CA VAL A 125 -3.63 4.23 -3.41
C VAL A 125 -4.03 2.79 -3.73
N TRP A 126 -3.29 1.78 -3.26
CA TRP A 126 -3.65 0.38 -3.47
C TRP A 126 -4.97 0.00 -2.81
N CYS A 127 -5.27 0.51 -1.61
CA CYS A 127 -6.58 0.32 -0.98
C CYS A 127 -7.72 0.86 -1.86
N ILE A 128 -7.54 2.03 -2.48
CA ILE A 128 -8.52 2.60 -3.42
C ILE A 128 -8.63 1.72 -4.67
N CYS A 129 -7.51 1.29 -5.26
CA CYS A 129 -7.51 0.38 -6.41
C CYS A 129 -8.19 -0.95 -6.09
N ARG A 130 -7.94 -1.55 -4.91
CA ARG A 130 -8.65 -2.75 -4.44
C ARG A 130 -10.16 -2.52 -4.31
N ALA A 131 -10.58 -1.36 -3.81
CA ALA A 131 -12.00 -1.03 -3.69
C ALA A 131 -12.66 -0.88 -5.06
N LEU A 132 -12.02 -0.19 -6.00
CA LEU A 132 -12.53 0.00 -7.35
C LEU A 132 -12.55 -1.31 -8.17
N HIS A 133 -11.59 -2.18 -7.96
CA HIS A 133 -11.46 -3.44 -8.70
C HIS A 133 -11.79 -4.67 -7.84
N TRP A 134 -12.69 -4.54 -6.86
CA TRP A 134 -13.01 -5.58 -5.89
C TRP A 134 -13.43 -6.92 -6.52
N CYS A 135 -14.02 -6.88 -7.71
CA CYS A 135 -14.47 -8.07 -8.46
C CYS A 135 -13.43 -8.60 -9.46
N ASN A 136 -12.26 -7.95 -9.61
CA ASN A 136 -11.24 -8.37 -10.56
C ASN A 136 -10.08 -9.08 -9.84
N PRO A 137 -10.00 -10.43 -9.88
CA PRO A 137 -8.99 -11.19 -9.16
C PRO A 137 -7.56 -10.93 -9.67
N LEU A 138 -7.40 -10.58 -10.96
CA LEU A 138 -6.07 -10.29 -11.52
C LEU A 138 -5.49 -9.01 -10.95
N VAL A 139 -6.32 -7.96 -10.82
CA VAL A 139 -5.90 -6.69 -10.22
C VAL A 139 -5.58 -6.89 -8.74
N LEU A 140 -6.41 -7.64 -8.00
CA LEU A 140 -6.16 -7.94 -6.59
C LEU A 140 -4.83 -8.69 -6.41
N LEU A 141 -4.58 -9.71 -7.25
CA LEU A 141 -3.31 -10.45 -7.24
C LEU A 141 -2.10 -9.55 -7.58
N ALA A 142 -2.25 -8.66 -8.55
CA ALA A 142 -1.19 -7.71 -8.92
C ALA A 142 -0.85 -6.77 -7.75
N ILE A 143 -1.86 -6.27 -7.04
CA ILE A 143 -1.66 -5.42 -5.86
C ILE A 143 -0.97 -6.20 -4.73
N ASP A 144 -1.38 -7.47 -4.47
CA ASP A 144 -0.72 -8.32 -3.49
C ASP A 144 0.77 -8.49 -3.79
N ARG A 145 1.12 -8.67 -5.06
CA ARG A 145 2.53 -8.77 -5.50
C ARG A 145 3.28 -7.46 -5.34
N ALA A 146 2.64 -6.35 -5.66
CA ALA A 146 3.22 -5.01 -5.51
C ALA A 146 3.51 -4.67 -4.02
N GLU A 147 2.62 -5.05 -3.09
CA GLU A 147 2.85 -4.91 -1.64
C GLU A 147 4.07 -5.74 -1.19
N LEU A 148 4.18 -6.99 -1.65
CA LEU A 148 5.34 -7.84 -1.37
C LEU A 148 6.65 -7.26 -1.92
N ASP A 149 6.61 -6.68 -3.11
CA ASP A 149 7.78 -6.06 -3.73
C ASP A 149 8.19 -4.80 -2.99
N MET A 150 7.23 -4.00 -2.47
CA MET A 150 7.50 -2.84 -1.64
C MET A 150 8.28 -3.21 -0.37
N GLU A 151 7.82 -4.24 0.36
CA GLU A 151 8.51 -4.76 1.54
C GLU A 151 9.92 -5.26 1.21
N SER A 152 10.05 -6.05 0.14
CA SER A 152 11.34 -6.57 -0.32
C SER A 152 12.31 -5.46 -0.71
N LEU A 153 11.81 -4.37 -1.32
CA LEU A 153 12.61 -3.18 -1.65
C LEU A 153 13.03 -2.42 -0.40
N CYS A 154 12.16 -2.33 0.61
CA CYS A 154 12.49 -1.71 1.88
C CYS A 154 13.62 -2.49 2.58
N ASP A 155 13.51 -3.83 2.67
CA ASP A 155 14.56 -4.69 3.21
C ASP A 155 15.90 -4.51 2.47
N GLN A 156 15.87 -4.48 1.14
CA GLN A 156 17.07 -4.26 0.35
C GLN A 156 17.72 -2.92 0.68
N ARG A 157 16.93 -1.85 0.84
CA ARG A 157 17.43 -0.52 1.20
C ARG A 157 18.04 -0.49 2.62
N VAL A 158 17.50 -1.29 3.54
CA VAL A 158 18.09 -1.51 4.87
C VAL A 158 19.45 -2.19 4.72
N LEU A 159 19.51 -3.31 3.98
CA LEU A 159 20.74 -4.08 3.76
C LEU A 159 21.84 -3.27 3.05
N GLU A 160 21.48 -2.34 2.17
CA GLU A 160 22.43 -1.43 1.53
C GLU A 160 23.13 -0.49 2.52
N ARG A 161 22.49 -0.20 3.67
CA ARG A 161 22.96 0.70 4.72
C ARG A 161 23.64 -0.01 5.88
N LEU A 162 23.36 -1.31 6.04
CA LEU A 162 23.99 -2.15 7.05
C LEU A 162 25.22 -2.85 6.47
N GLU A 163 26.20 -3.15 7.32
CA GLU A 163 27.42 -3.86 6.93
C GLU A 163 27.73 -5.02 7.89
N GLY A 164 28.41 -6.03 7.37
CA GLY A 164 28.94 -7.14 8.17
C GLY A 164 27.90 -7.85 9.05
N GLU A 165 28.15 -7.89 10.34
CA GLU A 165 27.34 -8.59 11.34
C GLU A 165 25.94 -8.00 11.49
N ALA A 166 25.79 -6.67 11.33
CA ALA A 166 24.47 -6.03 11.42
C ALA A 166 23.48 -6.52 10.35
N ARG A 167 23.96 -6.92 9.15
CA ARG A 167 23.09 -7.56 8.14
C ARG A 167 22.60 -8.92 8.57
N ARG A 168 23.46 -9.72 9.21
CA ARG A 168 23.08 -11.05 9.73
C ARG A 168 22.07 -10.90 10.86
N ALA A 169 22.34 -9.99 11.80
CA ALA A 169 21.43 -9.69 12.90
C ALA A 169 20.03 -9.30 12.39
N TYR A 170 19.96 -8.43 11.37
CA TYR A 170 18.68 -8.07 10.75
C TYR A 170 17.93 -9.29 10.17
N GLY A 171 18.65 -10.21 9.51
CA GLY A 171 18.06 -11.45 9.01
C GLY A 171 17.49 -12.34 10.14
N TYR A 172 18.19 -12.45 11.26
CA TYR A 172 17.70 -13.19 12.43
C TYR A 172 16.50 -12.51 13.10
N THR A 173 16.47 -11.18 13.17
CA THR A 173 15.33 -10.43 13.69
C THR A 173 14.07 -10.68 12.86
N LEU A 174 14.18 -10.70 11.52
CA LEU A 174 13.07 -11.03 10.65
C LEU A 174 12.60 -12.47 10.80
N LEU A 175 13.54 -13.43 10.97
CA LEU A 175 13.20 -14.82 11.26
C LEU A 175 12.46 -14.98 12.58
N ALA A 176 12.92 -14.31 13.63
CA ALA A 176 12.28 -14.34 14.94
C ALA A 176 10.84 -13.76 14.90
N MET A 177 10.60 -12.77 14.04
CA MET A 177 9.25 -12.25 13.79
C MET A 177 8.36 -13.24 13.05
N ALA A 178 8.93 -14.16 12.26
CA ALA A 178 8.17 -15.20 11.55
C ALA A 178 7.55 -16.23 12.47
N ASP A 179 8.23 -16.60 13.55
CA ASP A 179 7.78 -17.61 14.50
C ASP A 179 6.73 -17.09 15.51
N GLY A 180 6.57 -15.77 15.62
CA GLY A 180 5.55 -15.17 16.45
C GLY A 180 4.15 -15.38 15.86
N CYS A 181 3.28 -16.10 16.60
CA CYS A 181 1.87 -16.22 16.27
C CYS A 181 1.19 -14.85 16.44
N TYR A 182 1.08 -14.10 15.35
CA TYR A 182 0.61 -12.73 15.38
C TYR A 182 -0.91 -12.67 15.43
N SER A 183 -1.44 -12.19 16.55
CA SER A 183 -2.84 -11.78 16.65
C SER A 183 -3.07 -10.61 15.69
N CYS A 184 -3.73 -10.89 14.58
CA CYS A 184 -4.12 -9.86 13.62
C CYS A 184 -4.98 -8.81 14.31
N ILE A 185 -4.52 -7.57 14.37
CA ILE A 185 -5.41 -6.44 14.64
C ILE A 185 -6.28 -6.28 13.38
N PRO A 186 -7.61 -6.49 13.47
CA PRO A 186 -8.48 -6.39 12.30
C PRO A 186 -8.36 -4.97 11.72
N GLY A 187 -7.91 -4.86 10.48
CA GLY A 187 -7.85 -3.58 9.77
C GLY A 187 -6.47 -3.07 9.38
N THR A 188 -5.41 -3.83 9.65
CA THR A 188 -4.10 -3.59 9.03
C THR A 188 -3.97 -4.52 7.83
N THR A 189 -3.78 -3.98 6.65
CA THR A 189 -3.78 -4.72 5.39
C THR A 189 -2.53 -5.57 5.16
N SER A 190 -1.49 -5.43 5.97
CA SER A 190 -0.22 -6.13 5.77
C SER A 190 -0.11 -7.50 6.46
N MET A 191 -1.11 -7.95 7.23
CA MET A 191 -0.91 -9.04 8.19
C MET A 191 -1.62 -10.36 7.91
N ALA A 192 -2.38 -10.49 6.84
CA ALA A 192 -3.05 -11.77 6.53
C ALA A 192 -2.12 -12.84 5.96
N ASP A 193 -0.89 -12.47 5.54
CA ASP A 193 0.02 -13.36 4.80
C ASP A 193 1.44 -13.40 5.40
N GLY A 194 1.58 -13.19 6.69
CA GLY A 194 2.87 -13.03 7.39
C GLY A 194 3.92 -14.10 7.05
N SER A 195 3.56 -15.38 7.01
CA SER A 195 4.52 -16.45 6.78
C SER A 195 5.05 -16.54 5.35
N ARG A 196 4.21 -16.31 4.33
CA ARG A 196 4.64 -16.29 2.91
C ARG A 196 5.52 -15.09 2.60
N ASN A 197 5.19 -13.94 3.18
CA ASN A 197 5.93 -12.69 3.01
C ASN A 197 7.33 -12.80 3.59
N ILE A 198 7.48 -13.39 4.77
CA ILE A 198 8.76 -13.52 5.46
C ILE A 198 9.70 -14.45 4.69
N GLY A 199 9.23 -15.57 4.14
CA GLY A 199 10.05 -16.45 3.30
C GLY A 199 10.69 -15.71 2.12
N ARG A 200 9.93 -14.85 1.44
CA ARG A 200 10.44 -14.03 0.33
C ARG A 200 11.43 -12.94 0.82
N ARG A 201 11.14 -12.28 1.94
CA ARG A 201 12.04 -11.29 2.55
C ARG A 201 13.38 -11.93 2.91
N ILE A 202 13.38 -13.12 3.50
CA ILE A 202 14.60 -13.88 3.82
C ILE A 202 15.35 -14.26 2.55
N GLU A 203 14.66 -14.69 1.49
CA GLU A 203 15.30 -14.99 0.20
C GLU A 203 16.00 -13.75 -0.39
N VAL A 204 15.37 -12.58 -0.30
CA VAL A 204 15.99 -11.30 -0.73
C VAL A 204 17.23 -11.00 0.08
N ILE A 205 17.21 -11.23 1.39
CA ILE A 205 18.36 -11.03 2.27
C ILE A 205 19.50 -12.00 1.93
N ALA A 206 19.17 -13.29 1.74
CA ALA A 206 20.14 -14.33 1.43
C ALA A 206 20.79 -14.14 0.04
N ARG A 207 20.02 -13.61 -0.92
CA ARG A 207 20.48 -13.34 -2.31
C ARG A 207 20.83 -11.89 -2.53
N PHE A 208 21.08 -11.10 -1.48
CA PHE A 208 21.33 -9.67 -1.59
C PHE A 208 22.36 -9.34 -2.69
N ARG A 209 21.89 -8.62 -3.72
CA ARG A 209 22.73 -8.01 -4.77
C ARG A 209 22.42 -6.52 -4.83
N ARG A 210 23.48 -5.70 -4.85
CA ARG A 210 23.28 -4.26 -5.12
C ARG A 210 22.76 -4.09 -6.54
N TYR A 211 21.54 -3.59 -6.70
CA TYR A 211 21.02 -3.25 -8.02
C TYR A 211 21.70 -1.97 -8.55
N PRO A 212 22.06 -1.94 -9.84
CA PRO A 212 22.58 -0.72 -10.44
C PRO A 212 21.50 0.39 -10.39
N ARG A 213 21.90 1.57 -9.95
CA ARG A 213 21.02 2.73 -9.72
C ARG A 213 20.22 3.23 -10.95
N GLY A 214 20.43 2.64 -12.13
CA GLY A 214 19.75 3.04 -13.37
C GLY A 214 18.52 2.20 -13.74
N MET A 215 18.25 1.07 -13.07
CA MET A 215 17.21 0.14 -13.51
C MET A 215 15.79 0.70 -13.39
N ALA A 216 15.51 1.51 -12.38
CA ALA A 216 14.21 2.18 -12.22
C ALA A 216 13.95 3.18 -13.38
N LEU A 217 14.97 3.86 -13.84
CA LEU A 217 14.88 4.80 -14.97
C LEU A 217 14.60 4.05 -16.27
N VAL A 218 15.25 2.90 -16.50
CA VAL A 218 15.00 2.06 -17.68
C VAL A 218 13.56 1.55 -17.69
N VAL A 219 13.04 1.06 -16.55
CA VAL A 219 11.66 0.59 -16.44
C VAL A 219 10.68 1.76 -16.66
N ALA A 220 10.93 2.93 -16.09
CA ALA A 220 10.11 4.12 -16.30
C ALA A 220 10.10 4.55 -17.79
N CYS A 221 11.25 4.57 -18.45
CA CYS A 221 11.35 4.85 -19.89
C CYS A 221 10.60 3.82 -20.74
N MET A 222 10.72 2.54 -20.42
CA MET A 222 10.00 1.47 -21.12
C MET A 222 8.48 1.62 -20.95
N MET A 223 8.00 1.96 -19.74
CA MET A 223 6.58 2.22 -19.48
C MET A 223 6.07 3.42 -20.26
N VAL A 224 6.83 4.51 -20.34
CA VAL A 224 6.48 5.71 -21.12
C VAL A 224 6.41 5.39 -22.62
N LEU A 225 7.36 4.60 -23.14
CA LEU A 225 7.37 4.18 -24.55
C LEU A 225 6.18 3.27 -24.89
N LEU A 226 5.83 2.33 -23.99
CA LEU A 226 4.68 1.44 -24.19
C LEU A 226 3.35 2.21 -24.16
N LEU A 227 3.19 3.14 -23.21
CA LEU A 227 1.98 3.97 -23.09
C LEU A 227 1.89 5.00 -24.24
N GLY A 228 3.02 5.60 -24.63
CA GLY A 228 3.08 6.57 -25.74
C GLY A 228 2.80 5.91 -27.10
N GLY A 229 3.26 4.67 -27.31
CA GLY A 229 3.02 3.91 -28.54
C GLY A 229 1.55 3.58 -28.78
N THR A 230 0.76 3.34 -27.72
CA THR A 230 -0.67 3.07 -27.82
C THR A 230 -1.48 4.32 -28.21
N VAL A 231 -1.08 5.50 -27.72
CA VAL A 231 -1.75 6.78 -28.03
C VAL A 231 -1.49 7.21 -29.46
N LEU A 232 -0.29 6.99 -30.01
CA LEU A 232 0.06 7.34 -31.40
C LEU A 232 -0.54 6.35 -32.40
N GLY A 233 -0.73 5.09 -32.02
CA GLY A 233 -1.32 4.04 -32.89
C GLY A 233 -2.82 4.22 -33.16
N THR A 234 -3.56 4.87 -32.26
CA THR A 234 -5.01 5.13 -32.41
C THR A 234 -5.33 6.37 -33.27
N GLY A 235 -4.36 7.27 -33.47
CA GLY A 235 -4.54 8.50 -34.23
C GLY A 235 -4.50 8.35 -35.77
N SER A 236 -4.03 7.20 -36.30
CA SER A 236 -3.75 7.05 -37.74
C SER A 236 -4.88 6.39 -38.56
N GLN A 237 -6.00 5.99 -37.96
CA GLN A 237 -7.11 5.36 -38.67
C GLN A 237 -8.27 6.29 -39.11
N GLY A 238 -8.16 7.62 -38.84
CA GLY A 238 -9.24 8.58 -39.06
C GLY A 238 -9.23 9.33 -40.40
N TYR A 239 -8.25 9.12 -41.28
CA TYR A 239 -8.14 9.95 -42.52
C TYR A 239 -7.98 9.10 -43.81
N LYS A 240 -8.98 8.27 -44.12
CA LYS A 240 -9.18 7.74 -45.49
C LYS A 240 -10.66 7.63 -45.77
N GLY A 241 -11.21 8.64 -46.45
CA GLY A 241 -12.53 8.51 -47.00
C GLY A 241 -13.26 9.81 -47.30
N SER A 242 -12.78 10.62 -48.23
CA SER A 242 -13.65 11.53 -49.00
C SER A 242 -12.92 12.13 -50.19
N HIS A 243 -12.73 11.39 -51.25
CA HIS A 243 -12.60 11.95 -52.61
C HIS A 243 -13.00 10.85 -53.59
N ARG A 244 -14.29 10.80 -53.93
CA ARG A 244 -14.78 10.37 -55.23
C ARG A 244 -16.27 10.71 -55.37
N LYS A 245 -16.55 11.74 -56.13
CA LYS A 245 -17.56 11.83 -57.21
C LYS A 245 -17.88 13.30 -57.49
N ALA A 246 -17.42 13.76 -58.59
CA ALA A 246 -18.23 14.26 -59.70
C ALA A 246 -17.31 14.56 -60.85
#